data_8203c6cb236a64c95a420b33c8128068
#
_entry.id   8203c6cb236a64c95a420b33c8128068
#
_cell.length_a   1.000
_cell.length_b   1.000
_cell.length_c   1.000
_cell.angle_alpha   90.00
_cell.angle_beta   90.00
_cell.angle_gamma   90.00
#
_symmetry.space_group_name_H-M   'P 1'
#
loop_
_entity.id
_entity.type
_entity.pdbx_description
1 polymer ?
#
loop_
_entity_poly.entity_id
_entity_poly.type
_entity_poly.pdbx_seq_one_letter_code
_entity_poly.pdbx_strand_id
1 'polypeptide(L)'
;MARRIQIAEESLVSLLSERNPEGLEILYDNYSSALYGVIHRIVQHDEIAEDVLQETFLKIWNNFAQYDPGKGRLFTWMINIARNMAIDKVRSKEFSQKQKNRDIADSVSFVDFDNQATYNPETIGLKEMVRKLEPEYRQIIDLLFFGGYTQSEAAEKLNIPLGTVKTRSRAAILKLRLQFDNVKMI
;
A
#
# COMPACT_ATOMS: atom_id res chain seq x y z
N MET A 1 19.31 13.76 -3.12
CA MET A 1 19.33 12.62 -2.17
C MET A 1 18.62 13.08 -0.89
N ALA A 2 17.40 12.64 -0.65
CA ALA A 2 16.68 12.96 0.58
C ALA A 2 17.43 12.33 1.76
N ARG A 3 17.75 13.14 2.75
CA ARG A 3 18.44 12.72 3.98
C ARG A 3 17.40 11.99 4.85
N ARG A 4 17.44 10.67 4.92
CA ARG A 4 16.64 9.93 5.91
C ARG A 4 17.04 10.42 7.31
N ILE A 5 16.12 11.13 7.95
CA ILE A 5 16.29 11.53 9.35
C ILE A 5 15.89 10.32 10.18
N GLN A 6 16.90 9.67 10.83
CA GLN A 6 16.61 8.62 11.80
C GLN A 6 15.98 9.27 13.04
N ILE A 7 14.66 9.09 13.17
CA ILE A 7 13.89 9.49 14.34
C ILE A 7 13.12 8.28 14.85
N ALA A 8 12.98 8.13 16.15
CA ALA A 8 12.12 7.10 16.74
C ALA A 8 10.65 7.34 16.33
N GLU A 9 9.90 6.26 16.06
CA GLU A 9 8.48 6.36 15.65
C GLU A 9 7.66 7.16 16.67
N GLU A 10 7.93 6.97 17.96
CA GLU A 10 7.25 7.68 19.05
C GLU A 10 7.48 9.20 18.98
N SER A 11 8.71 9.63 18.68
CA SER A 11 9.05 11.06 18.55
C SER A 11 8.39 11.67 17.33
N LEU A 12 8.33 10.95 16.21
CA LEU A 12 7.62 11.40 15.01
C LEU A 12 6.11 11.51 15.28
N VAL A 13 5.53 10.54 15.98
CA VAL A 13 4.11 10.57 16.40
C VAL A 13 3.81 11.77 17.28
N SER A 14 4.72 12.12 18.20
CA SER A 14 4.56 13.33 19.06
C SER A 14 4.52 14.61 18.23
N LEU A 15 5.50 14.80 17.32
CA LEU A 15 5.55 15.97 16.43
C LEU A 15 4.27 16.09 15.58
N LEU A 16 3.78 14.98 15.02
CA LEU A 16 2.57 14.97 14.20
C LEU A 16 1.30 15.26 15.03
N SER A 17 1.26 14.76 16.27
CA SER A 17 0.14 15.03 17.20
C SER A 17 0.07 16.49 17.61
N GLU A 18 1.22 17.14 17.77
CA GLU A 18 1.38 18.55 18.09
C GLU A 18 1.18 19.47 16.87
N ARG A 19 0.90 18.89 15.69
CA ARG A 19 0.79 19.64 14.44
C ARG A 19 2.06 20.41 14.09
N ASN A 20 3.24 19.90 14.47
CA ASN A 20 4.51 20.49 14.13
C ASN A 20 4.82 20.21 12.63
N PRO A 21 5.04 21.27 11.81
CA PRO A 21 5.36 21.11 10.39
C PRO A 21 6.60 20.24 10.12
N GLU A 22 7.60 20.28 11.01
CA GLU A 22 8.80 19.44 10.94
C GLU A 22 8.45 17.95 10.93
N GLY A 23 7.42 17.56 11.70
CA GLY A 23 6.92 16.18 11.69
C GLY A 23 6.39 15.75 10.33
N LEU A 24 5.73 16.65 9.58
CA LEU A 24 5.25 16.36 8.23
C LEU A 24 6.41 16.24 7.23
N GLU A 25 7.43 17.09 7.34
CA GLU A 25 8.63 17.04 6.50
C GLU A 25 9.38 15.72 6.68
N ILE A 26 9.64 15.34 7.95
CA ILE A 26 10.28 14.06 8.29
C ILE A 26 9.45 12.88 7.79
N LEU A 27 8.12 12.95 7.95
CA LEU A 27 7.21 11.92 7.46
C LEU A 27 7.32 11.75 5.95
N TYR A 28 7.33 12.86 5.20
CA TYR A 28 7.45 12.87 3.76
C TYR A 28 8.79 12.27 3.32
N ASP A 29 9.89 12.71 3.88
CA ASP A 29 11.24 12.26 3.53
C ASP A 29 11.43 10.75 3.77
N ASN A 30 10.86 10.24 4.85
CA ASN A 30 11.02 8.84 5.23
C ASN A 30 10.08 7.88 4.50
N TYR A 31 8.86 8.31 4.15
CA TYR A 31 7.80 7.40 3.71
C TYR A 31 7.25 7.67 2.31
N SER A 32 7.57 8.81 1.68
CA SER A 32 7.02 9.16 0.36
C SER A 32 7.30 8.10 -0.71
N SER A 33 8.51 7.59 -0.79
CA SER A 33 8.89 6.57 -1.78
C SER A 33 8.11 5.26 -1.60
N ALA A 34 7.90 4.84 -0.33
CA ALA A 34 7.17 3.62 -0.04
C ALA A 34 5.67 3.76 -0.34
N LEU A 35 5.07 4.90 0.03
CA LEU A 35 3.67 5.20 -0.26
C LEU A 35 3.44 5.38 -1.76
N TYR A 36 4.36 6.09 -2.46
CA TYR A 36 4.32 6.23 -3.91
C TYR A 36 4.33 4.87 -4.61
N GLY A 37 5.20 3.96 -4.20
CA GLY A 37 5.28 2.63 -4.78
C GLY A 37 3.96 1.84 -4.68
N VAL A 38 3.23 1.98 -3.57
CA VAL A 38 1.91 1.35 -3.40
C VAL A 38 0.87 2.03 -4.27
N ILE A 39 0.83 3.36 -4.29
CA ILE A 39 -0.12 4.15 -5.09
C ILE A 39 0.09 3.88 -6.58
N HIS A 40 1.33 4.03 -7.06
CA HIS A 40 1.69 3.84 -8.46
C HIS A 40 1.31 2.44 -8.97
N ARG A 41 1.50 1.43 -8.15
CA ARG A 41 1.14 0.05 -8.47
C ARG A 41 -0.36 -0.13 -8.74
N ILE A 42 -1.20 0.61 -8.04
CA ILE A 42 -2.67 0.57 -8.18
C ILE A 42 -3.12 1.44 -9.36
N VAL A 43 -2.55 2.64 -9.45
CA VAL A 43 -2.97 3.66 -10.42
C VAL A 43 -2.34 3.44 -11.80
N GLN A 44 -1.11 2.92 -11.86
CA GLN A 44 -0.32 2.64 -13.07
C GLN A 44 -0.12 3.86 -13.99
N HIS A 45 -0.05 5.05 -13.40
CA HIS A 45 0.14 6.32 -14.11
C HIS A 45 0.90 7.30 -13.22
N ASP A 46 2.07 7.77 -13.67
CA ASP A 46 2.99 8.56 -12.84
C ASP A 46 2.37 9.85 -12.32
N GLU A 47 1.85 10.71 -13.20
CA GLU A 47 1.27 12.00 -12.82
C GLU A 47 0.11 11.84 -11.82
N ILE A 48 -0.75 10.84 -12.04
CA ILE A 48 -1.88 10.57 -11.16
C ILE A 48 -1.40 9.99 -9.82
N ALA A 49 -0.33 9.18 -9.84
CA ALA A 49 0.24 8.63 -8.62
C ALA A 49 0.88 9.72 -7.76
N GLU A 50 1.52 10.72 -8.36
CA GLU A 50 2.07 11.90 -7.68
C GLU A 50 0.96 12.74 -7.05
N ASP A 51 -0.12 13.01 -7.78
CA ASP A 51 -1.30 13.72 -7.25
C ASP A 51 -1.90 12.99 -6.04
N VAL A 52 -2.14 11.68 -6.18
CA VAL A 52 -2.68 10.85 -5.09
C VAL A 52 -1.73 10.80 -3.90
N LEU A 53 -0.41 10.80 -4.13
CA LEU A 53 0.58 10.86 -3.05
C LEU A 53 0.45 12.16 -2.24
N GLN A 54 0.38 13.32 -2.92
CA GLN A 54 0.21 14.61 -2.26
C GLN A 54 -1.09 14.65 -1.46
N GLU A 55 -2.21 14.25 -2.07
CA GLU A 55 -3.50 14.16 -1.38
C GLU A 55 -3.45 13.20 -0.18
N THR A 56 -2.68 12.11 -0.27
CA THR A 56 -2.47 11.15 0.81
C THR A 56 -1.79 11.81 2.01
N PHE A 57 -0.71 12.57 1.79
CA PHE A 57 -0.03 13.28 2.88
C PHE A 57 -0.91 14.34 3.52
N LEU A 58 -1.70 15.08 2.73
CA LEU A 58 -2.69 16.02 3.27
C LEU A 58 -3.75 15.30 4.12
N LYS A 59 -4.23 14.15 3.66
CA LYS A 59 -5.20 13.35 4.41
C LYS A 59 -4.63 12.76 5.69
N ILE A 60 -3.39 12.27 5.66
CA ILE A 60 -2.65 11.82 6.84
C ILE A 60 -2.55 12.96 7.85
N TRP A 61 -2.07 14.11 7.40
CA TRP A 61 -1.92 15.31 8.24
C TRP A 61 -3.24 15.71 8.89
N ASN A 62 -4.30 15.88 8.10
CA ASN A 62 -5.59 16.32 8.59
C ASN A 62 -6.25 15.34 9.57
N ASN A 63 -6.05 14.04 9.35
CA ASN A 63 -6.69 12.99 10.13
C ASN A 63 -5.76 12.33 11.17
N PHE A 64 -4.60 12.93 11.45
CA PHE A 64 -3.62 12.33 12.36
C PHE A 64 -4.18 12.04 13.75
N ALA A 65 -5.12 12.85 14.23
CA ALA A 65 -5.82 12.62 15.49
C ALA A 65 -6.60 11.28 15.56
N GLN A 66 -6.84 10.63 14.42
CA GLN A 66 -7.49 9.31 14.36
C GLN A 66 -6.48 8.15 14.44
N TYR A 67 -5.18 8.43 14.37
CA TYR A 67 -4.16 7.42 14.54
C TYR A 67 -4.10 6.95 15.98
N ASP A 68 -4.13 5.64 16.17
CA ASP A 68 -4.06 4.97 17.47
C ASP A 68 -2.91 3.95 17.47
N PRO A 69 -1.81 4.22 18.19
CA PRO A 69 -0.67 3.31 18.27
C PRO A 69 -1.04 1.92 18.79
N GLY A 70 -2.10 1.81 19.60
CA GLY A 70 -2.60 0.54 20.13
C GLY A 70 -3.24 -0.36 19.07
N LYS A 71 -3.67 0.21 17.94
CA LYS A 71 -4.29 -0.54 16.82
C LYS A 71 -3.30 -0.98 15.76
N GLY A 72 -2.12 -0.35 15.69
CA GLY A 72 -1.09 -0.72 14.73
C GLY A 72 -0.03 0.35 14.54
N ARG A 73 1.05 0.00 13.85
CA ARG A 73 2.15 0.90 13.57
C ARG A 73 1.75 2.03 12.62
N LEU A 74 2.42 3.17 12.75
CA LEU A 74 2.19 4.37 11.93
C LEU A 74 2.22 4.04 10.42
N PHE A 75 3.23 3.31 9.97
CA PHE A 75 3.34 2.92 8.56
C PHE A 75 2.14 2.10 8.07
N THR A 76 1.64 1.16 8.87
CA THR A 76 0.47 0.35 8.51
C THR A 76 -0.79 1.21 8.36
N TRP A 77 -0.97 2.21 9.21
CA TRP A 77 -2.08 3.14 9.12
C TRP A 77 -1.99 4.01 7.87
N MET A 78 -0.81 4.57 7.58
CA MET A 78 -0.58 5.40 6.39
C MET A 78 -0.75 4.64 5.08
N ILE A 79 -0.22 3.41 4.98
CA ILE A 79 -0.33 2.61 3.75
C ILE A 79 -1.78 2.24 3.43
N ASN A 80 -2.63 2.05 4.46
CA ASN A 80 -4.06 1.83 4.26
C ASN A 80 -4.75 3.09 3.69
N ILE A 81 -4.37 4.29 4.16
CA ILE A 81 -4.89 5.55 3.61
C ILE A 81 -4.48 5.68 2.15
N ALA A 82 -3.19 5.54 1.85
CA ALA A 82 -2.65 5.65 0.50
C ALA A 82 -3.32 4.67 -0.48
N ARG A 83 -3.43 3.42 -0.05
CA ARG A 83 -4.08 2.36 -0.83
C ARG A 83 -5.55 2.69 -1.12
N ASN A 84 -6.32 3.08 -0.11
CA ASN A 84 -7.73 3.41 -0.28
C ASN A 84 -7.90 4.60 -1.23
N MET A 85 -7.08 5.63 -1.10
CA MET A 85 -7.12 6.79 -2.01
C MET A 85 -6.78 6.40 -3.46
N ALA A 86 -5.77 5.55 -3.66
CA ALA A 86 -5.43 5.04 -4.98
C ALA A 86 -6.58 4.23 -5.61
N ILE A 87 -7.24 3.37 -4.83
CA ILE A 87 -8.41 2.60 -5.26
C ILE A 87 -9.58 3.52 -5.61
N ASP A 88 -9.87 4.51 -4.76
CA ASP A 88 -10.95 5.47 -4.99
C ASP A 88 -10.67 6.29 -6.27
N LYS A 89 -9.42 6.66 -6.52
CA LYS A 89 -9.02 7.35 -7.76
C LYS A 89 -9.26 6.51 -9.00
N VAL A 90 -8.84 5.24 -9.00
CA VAL A 90 -9.05 4.30 -10.13
C VAL A 90 -10.54 4.03 -10.38
N ARG A 91 -11.36 4.03 -9.33
CA ARG A 91 -12.83 3.84 -9.43
C ARG A 91 -13.58 5.11 -9.83
N SER A 92 -12.93 6.26 -9.80
CA SER A 92 -13.57 7.51 -10.18
C SER A 92 -13.95 7.52 -11.67
N LYS A 93 -15.08 8.16 -12.01
CA LYS A 93 -15.54 8.30 -13.41
C LYS A 93 -14.51 9.02 -14.29
N GLU A 94 -13.75 9.92 -13.72
CA GLU A 94 -12.72 10.68 -14.43
C GLU A 94 -11.55 9.80 -14.89
N PHE A 95 -11.09 8.88 -14.06
CA PHE A 95 -10.07 7.91 -14.41
C PHE A 95 -10.57 6.95 -15.50
N SER A 96 -11.80 6.44 -15.35
CA SER A 96 -12.42 5.54 -16.33
C SER A 96 -12.59 6.16 -17.72
N GLN A 97 -12.83 7.47 -17.81
CA GLN A 97 -12.92 8.17 -19.10
C GLN A 97 -11.54 8.40 -19.73
N LYS A 98 -10.51 8.73 -18.95
CA LYS A 98 -9.13 8.88 -19.46
C LYS A 98 -8.56 7.54 -19.94
N GLN A 99 -8.89 6.45 -19.29
CA GLN A 99 -8.45 5.11 -19.68
C GLN A 99 -9.15 4.63 -20.97
N LYS A 100 -10.45 4.85 -21.13
CA LYS A 100 -11.18 4.51 -22.37
C LYS A 100 -10.64 5.19 -23.63
N ASN A 101 -10.00 6.34 -23.50
CA ASN A 101 -9.35 7.03 -24.62
C ASN A 101 -7.94 6.48 -24.94
N ARG A 102 -7.38 5.61 -24.10
CA ARG A 102 -6.09 4.93 -24.31
C ARG A 102 -6.22 3.45 -24.68
N ASP A 103 -7.33 2.79 -24.29
CA ASP A 103 -7.55 1.34 -24.43
C ASP A 103 -8.03 0.91 -25.83
N ILE A 104 -7.41 1.46 -26.90
CA ILE A 104 -7.40 0.73 -28.18
C ILE A 104 -6.19 -0.24 -28.25
N ALA A 105 -5.31 -0.22 -27.26
CA ALA A 105 -4.22 -1.19 -27.16
C ALA A 105 -3.86 -1.39 -25.66
N ASP A 106 -4.36 -2.40 -25.09
CA ASP A 106 -3.71 -3.33 -24.16
C ASP A 106 -4.74 -3.92 -23.18
N SER A 107 -5.06 -5.18 -23.45
CA SER A 107 -5.70 -6.08 -22.50
C SER A 107 -4.96 -6.03 -21.18
N VAL A 108 -5.70 -5.91 -20.07
CA VAL A 108 -5.21 -6.02 -18.70
C VAL A 108 -4.50 -7.37 -18.55
N SER A 109 -3.23 -7.41 -18.90
CA SER A 109 -2.34 -8.50 -18.53
C SER A 109 -2.05 -8.33 -17.05
N PHE A 110 -2.19 -9.41 -16.28
CA PHE A 110 -1.60 -9.57 -14.97
C PHE A 110 -0.13 -9.20 -15.09
N VAL A 111 0.22 -7.97 -14.72
CA VAL A 111 1.60 -7.53 -14.78
C VAL A 111 2.37 -8.37 -13.77
N ASP A 112 3.22 -9.24 -14.30
CA ASP A 112 4.18 -9.96 -13.52
C ASP A 112 4.90 -9.01 -12.57
N PHE A 113 4.98 -9.41 -11.31
CA PHE A 113 5.58 -8.70 -10.19
C PHE A 113 7.06 -8.29 -10.43
N ASP A 114 7.60 -8.49 -11.63
CA ASP A 114 9.03 -8.61 -11.87
C ASP A 114 9.73 -7.39 -12.46
N ASN A 115 9.05 -6.38 -12.98
CA ASN A 115 9.77 -5.27 -13.61
C ASN A 115 9.28 -3.88 -13.17
N GLN A 116 10.24 -3.10 -12.65
CA GLN A 116 10.24 -1.68 -12.32
C GLN A 116 9.67 -1.30 -10.94
N ALA A 117 10.34 -1.74 -9.88
CA ALA A 117 10.30 -0.99 -8.62
C ALA A 117 11.67 -0.39 -8.37
N THR A 118 11.74 0.92 -8.30
CA THR A 118 12.88 1.68 -7.82
C THR A 118 13.38 1.04 -6.52
N TYR A 119 14.67 0.74 -6.50
CA TYR A 119 15.41 0.07 -5.45
C TYR A 119 15.08 0.61 -4.06
N ASN A 120 14.27 -0.10 -3.29
CA ASN A 120 14.13 0.11 -1.85
C ASN A 120 14.41 -1.22 -1.14
N PRO A 121 15.51 -1.33 -0.36
CA PRO A 121 15.92 -2.59 0.29
C PRO A 121 14.84 -3.21 1.19
N GLU A 122 14.00 -2.39 1.82
CA GLU A 122 12.92 -2.87 2.70
C GLU A 122 11.74 -3.51 1.95
N THR A 123 11.52 -3.11 0.68
CA THR A 123 10.47 -3.71 -0.15
C THR A 123 10.89 -5.05 -0.78
N ILE A 124 12.20 -5.28 -0.94
CA ILE A 124 12.73 -6.56 -1.48
C ILE A 124 12.36 -7.72 -0.56
N GLY A 125 12.53 -7.56 0.74
CA GLY A 125 12.18 -8.61 1.72
C GLY A 125 10.68 -8.95 1.71
N LEU A 126 9.80 -7.96 1.64
CA LEU A 126 8.35 -8.19 1.59
C LEU A 126 7.91 -8.89 0.29
N LYS A 127 8.49 -8.51 -0.85
CA LYS A 127 8.22 -9.13 -2.15
C LYS A 127 8.59 -10.62 -2.14
N GLU A 128 9.77 -10.95 -1.61
CA GLU A 128 10.20 -12.34 -1.45
C GLU A 128 9.33 -13.13 -0.48
N MET A 129 8.89 -12.51 0.61
CA MET A 129 7.99 -13.13 1.57
C MET A 129 6.62 -13.45 0.94
N VAL A 130 6.05 -12.51 0.16
CA VAL A 130 4.81 -12.75 -0.58
C VAL A 130 4.99 -13.85 -1.62
N ARG A 131 6.13 -13.91 -2.31
CA ARG A 131 6.46 -14.99 -3.25
C ARG A 131 6.55 -16.38 -2.61
N LYS A 132 6.96 -16.45 -1.34
CA LYS A 132 7.04 -17.69 -0.56
C LYS A 132 5.69 -18.17 -0.04
N LEU A 133 4.64 -17.36 -0.12
CA LEU A 133 3.30 -17.81 0.22
C LEU A 133 2.81 -18.85 -0.80
N GLU A 134 2.03 -19.80 -0.33
CA GLU A 134 1.31 -20.74 -1.19
C GLU A 134 0.43 -19.96 -2.18
N PRO A 135 0.24 -20.45 -3.41
CA PRO A 135 -0.44 -19.72 -4.49
C PRO A 135 -1.82 -19.17 -4.09
N GLU A 136 -2.58 -19.93 -3.32
CA GLU A 136 -3.92 -19.55 -2.87
C GLU A 136 -3.93 -18.35 -1.90
N TYR A 137 -2.91 -18.20 -1.05
CA TYR A 137 -2.75 -17.04 -0.17
C TYR A 137 -2.21 -15.84 -0.93
N ARG A 138 -1.23 -16.08 -1.81
CA ARG A 138 -0.63 -15.04 -2.64
C ARG A 138 -1.65 -14.35 -3.53
N GLN A 139 -2.50 -15.11 -4.24
CA GLN A 139 -3.57 -14.56 -5.07
C GLN A 139 -4.51 -13.63 -4.28
N ILE A 140 -4.84 -13.99 -3.05
CA ILE A 140 -5.70 -13.16 -2.20
C ILE A 140 -4.97 -11.87 -1.78
N ILE A 141 -3.70 -11.97 -1.39
CA ILE A 141 -2.89 -10.78 -1.07
C ILE A 141 -2.78 -9.87 -2.29
N ASP A 142 -2.51 -10.42 -3.46
CA ASP A 142 -2.39 -9.65 -4.70
C ASP A 142 -3.70 -8.92 -5.04
N LEU A 143 -4.83 -9.60 -4.98
CA LEU A 143 -6.13 -8.98 -5.26
C LEU A 143 -6.50 -7.92 -4.21
N LEU A 144 -6.39 -8.24 -2.93
CA LEU A 144 -6.86 -7.36 -1.87
C LEU A 144 -5.93 -6.17 -1.63
N PHE A 145 -4.61 -6.38 -1.67
CA PHE A 145 -3.64 -5.35 -1.27
C PHE A 145 -3.01 -4.61 -2.45
N PHE A 146 -2.93 -5.24 -3.59
CA PHE A 146 -2.32 -4.63 -4.77
C PHE A 146 -3.29 -4.39 -5.92
N GLY A 147 -4.30 -5.25 -6.09
CA GLY A 147 -5.31 -5.12 -7.13
C GLY A 147 -6.49 -4.21 -6.79
N GLY A 148 -6.56 -3.72 -5.54
CA GLY A 148 -7.65 -2.83 -5.12
C GLY A 148 -9.03 -3.47 -5.00
N TYR A 149 -9.12 -4.80 -5.05
CA TYR A 149 -10.39 -5.52 -4.92
C TYR A 149 -10.87 -5.53 -3.47
N THR A 150 -12.17 -5.38 -3.26
CA THR A 150 -12.81 -5.72 -2.00
C THR A 150 -12.82 -7.23 -1.80
N GLN A 151 -13.07 -7.69 -0.59
CA GLN A 151 -13.17 -9.14 -0.31
C GLN A 151 -14.31 -9.81 -1.11
N SER A 152 -15.41 -9.09 -1.34
CA SER A 152 -16.52 -9.58 -2.15
C SER A 152 -16.14 -9.72 -3.62
N GLU A 153 -15.54 -8.69 -4.20
CA GLU A 153 -15.05 -8.73 -5.58
C GLU A 153 -13.96 -9.78 -5.79
N ALA A 154 -13.07 -9.98 -4.80
CA ALA A 154 -12.06 -11.04 -4.83
C ALA A 154 -12.71 -12.43 -4.78
N ALA A 155 -13.79 -12.60 -4.00
CA ALA A 155 -14.56 -13.84 -3.93
C ALA A 155 -15.19 -14.18 -5.29
N GLU A 156 -15.81 -13.21 -5.93
CA GLU A 156 -16.38 -13.35 -7.29
C GLU A 156 -15.30 -13.69 -8.32
N LYS A 157 -14.19 -12.92 -8.31
CA LYS A 157 -13.10 -13.10 -9.28
C LYS A 157 -12.41 -14.46 -9.18
N LEU A 158 -12.25 -14.98 -7.96
CA LEU A 158 -11.63 -16.28 -7.69
C LEU A 158 -12.63 -17.43 -7.72
N ASN A 159 -13.93 -17.13 -7.83
CA ASN A 159 -15.02 -18.09 -7.75
C ASN A 159 -14.97 -18.95 -6.47
N ILE A 160 -14.75 -18.30 -5.32
CA ILE A 160 -14.72 -18.93 -3.99
C ILE A 160 -15.63 -18.18 -3.01
N PRO A 161 -16.12 -18.85 -1.96
CA PRO A 161 -16.95 -18.19 -0.96
C PRO A 161 -16.25 -17.01 -0.27
N LEU A 162 -16.98 -15.94 0.03
CA LEU A 162 -16.46 -14.78 0.77
C LEU A 162 -15.83 -15.19 2.11
N GLY A 163 -16.39 -16.19 2.80
CA GLY A 163 -15.82 -16.74 4.03
C GLY A 163 -14.43 -17.32 3.82
N THR A 164 -14.19 -17.96 2.67
CA THR A 164 -12.87 -18.50 2.28
C THR A 164 -11.88 -17.36 2.04
N VAL A 165 -12.28 -16.28 1.35
CA VAL A 165 -11.43 -15.09 1.16
C VAL A 165 -11.01 -14.50 2.49
N LYS A 166 -11.96 -14.31 3.42
CA LYS A 166 -11.68 -13.79 4.76
C LYS A 166 -10.69 -14.65 5.54
N THR A 167 -10.90 -15.96 5.53
CA THR A 167 -10.05 -16.91 6.25
C THR A 167 -8.65 -16.97 5.66
N ARG A 168 -8.53 -17.07 4.33
CA ARG A 168 -7.25 -17.10 3.62
C ARG A 168 -6.49 -15.77 3.77
N SER A 169 -7.17 -14.64 3.71
CA SER A 169 -6.57 -13.32 3.94
C SER A 169 -5.92 -13.23 5.33
N ARG A 170 -6.65 -13.66 6.36
CA ARG A 170 -6.11 -13.68 7.73
C ARG A 170 -4.91 -14.62 7.87
N ALA A 171 -5.00 -15.82 7.30
CA ALA A 171 -3.91 -16.80 7.32
C ALA A 171 -2.66 -16.28 6.59
N ALA A 172 -2.84 -15.65 5.42
CA ALA A 172 -1.74 -15.06 4.65
C ALA A 172 -1.02 -13.96 5.44
N ILE A 173 -1.77 -13.05 6.07
CA ILE A 173 -1.20 -11.97 6.90
C ILE A 173 -0.44 -12.57 8.10
N LEU A 174 -0.97 -13.60 8.75
CA LEU A 174 -0.31 -14.26 9.86
C LEU A 174 1.01 -14.91 9.43
N LYS A 175 1.02 -15.62 8.29
CA LYS A 175 2.23 -16.22 7.72
C LYS A 175 3.29 -15.17 7.37
N LEU A 176 2.88 -14.05 6.77
CA LEU A 176 3.79 -12.94 6.47
C LEU A 176 4.38 -12.33 7.76
N ARG A 177 3.57 -12.17 8.81
CA ARG A 177 4.03 -11.64 10.10
C ARG A 177 5.09 -12.57 10.72
N LEU A 178 4.85 -13.87 10.74
CA LEU A 178 5.80 -14.85 11.29
C LEU A 178 7.12 -14.86 10.49
N GLN A 179 7.07 -14.72 9.16
CA GLN A 179 8.28 -14.61 8.35
C GLN A 179 9.05 -13.31 8.63
N PHE A 180 8.34 -12.21 8.89
CA PHE A 180 8.94 -10.91 9.21
C PHE A 180 9.64 -10.94 10.58
N ASP A 181 9.04 -11.56 11.56
CA ASP A 181 9.62 -11.68 12.90
C ASP A 181 10.88 -12.55 12.90
N ASN A 182 10.92 -13.60 12.07
CA ASN A 182 12.11 -14.45 11.92
C ASN A 182 13.28 -13.75 11.20
N VAL A 183 13.02 -12.76 10.34
CA VAL A 183 14.07 -11.97 9.64
C VAL A 183 14.70 -10.94 10.59
N LYS A 184 13.99 -10.47 11.61
CA LYS A 184 14.52 -9.52 12.60
C LYS A 184 15.43 -10.14 13.64
N MET A 185 15.51 -11.48 13.72
CA MET A 185 16.34 -12.20 14.69
C MET A 185 17.70 -12.65 14.12
N ILE A 186 18.06 -12.23 12.91
CA ILE A 186 19.36 -12.39 12.30
C ILE A 186 20.01 -11.02 12.09
#